data_9c0a7399211161eeaed07ec4fcb1247e
#
_entry.id   9c0a7399211161eeaed07ec4fcb1247e
#
_cell.length_a   1.000
_cell.length_b   1.000
_cell.length_c   1.000
_cell.angle_alpha   90.00
_cell.angle_beta   90.00
_cell.angle_gamma   90.00
#
_symmetry.space_group_name_H-M   'P 1'
#
loop_
_entity.id
_entity.type
_entity.pdbx_description
1 polymer ?
#
loop_
_entity_poly.entity_id
_entity_poly.type
_entity_poly.pdbx_seq_one_letter_code
_entity_poly.pdbx_strand_id
1 'polypeptide(L)'
;NRIFNCAYTPADDPRVFGEIMFLLLGGTGVGYSVQNHHVDSLPEIHRPSSKRTRRFLIGDSIEGWADSVKALMMSYFKGTSKLRFDFSDIRPKGARLVTSGGKAPGPQPLRECLVKIEGVLDAKETGDKLTPIEVHDIICYIADAVLAGGIRRAALISLFSADDEDMLSAKAGAWWELNPQRGRANNSVVVMRHRIDKPTFMNLWKRVEESRSGEPGFYFSNDKDWGCNPCCEIGLRPNQFCNLVEINVSDVNTQDELNARSRAASFIGTLQASYTDFHYLRPVWRRTTEKDALIGVSMTGIASGGVLGLNMTEASLEVSKMNRRVAMQTGINQAARQTCVKPAGTTSLTLGTSSGIHAWHNDYYIRRLRVGKNEAIYSYLVNNLPELVEDCRFRPHDTAILSVPQKAPEGAITRHETALDLLERVRKVSNEWIKPGHKKGN
;
A
#
# COMPACT_ATOMS: atom_id res chain seq x y z
N ASN A 1 8.07 -12.84 -0.23
CA ASN A 1 7.57 -11.50 0.10
C ASN A 1 6.04 -11.38 0.23
N ARG A 2 5.23 -12.29 -0.34
CA ARG A 2 3.75 -12.22 -0.32
C ARG A 2 3.11 -12.19 1.08
N ILE A 3 3.85 -12.57 2.10
CA ILE A 3 3.39 -12.53 3.50
C ILE A 3 3.40 -11.10 4.07
N PHE A 4 4.20 -10.20 3.48
CA PHE A 4 4.30 -8.82 3.93
C PHE A 4 3.24 -7.93 3.24
N ASN A 5 2.49 -7.20 4.05
CA ASN A 5 1.34 -6.42 3.60
C ASN A 5 1.72 -5.19 2.77
N CYS A 6 2.78 -4.50 3.17
CA CYS A 6 3.22 -3.26 2.58
C CYS A 6 4.74 -3.14 2.58
N ALA A 7 5.23 -2.19 1.79
CA ALA A 7 6.65 -1.87 1.69
C ALA A 7 6.84 -0.38 1.40
N TYR A 8 8.06 0.11 1.60
CA TYR A 8 8.50 1.42 1.17
C TYR A 8 9.84 1.33 0.44
N THR A 9 10.01 2.10 -0.63
CA THR A 9 11.28 2.23 -1.37
C THR A 9 11.43 3.63 -1.95
N PRO A 10 12.62 4.26 -1.87
CA PRO A 10 12.91 5.46 -2.64
C PRO A 10 13.13 5.13 -4.12
N ALA A 11 12.81 6.06 -5.02
CA ALA A 11 13.10 5.94 -6.44
C ALA A 11 14.52 6.45 -6.75
N ASP A 12 15.52 5.80 -6.18
CA ASP A 12 16.94 6.17 -6.22
C ASP A 12 17.83 5.19 -7.01
N ASP A 13 17.24 4.10 -7.51
CA ASP A 13 17.95 3.05 -8.25
C ASP A 13 17.10 2.60 -9.46
N PRO A 14 17.67 2.44 -10.65
CA PRO A 14 16.93 2.01 -11.85
C PRO A 14 16.14 0.71 -11.72
N ARG A 15 16.50 -0.15 -10.78
CA ARG A 15 15.80 -1.44 -10.54
C ARG A 15 14.47 -1.27 -9.82
N VAL A 16 14.21 -0.11 -9.20
CA VAL A 16 13.01 0.17 -8.41
C VAL A 16 11.72 -0.06 -9.20
N PHE A 17 11.68 0.27 -10.48
CA PHE A 17 10.49 0.12 -11.32
C PHE A 17 10.08 -1.35 -11.47
N GLY A 18 11.03 -2.25 -11.71
CA GLY A 18 10.78 -3.69 -11.72
C GLY A 18 10.42 -4.23 -10.33
N GLU A 19 11.10 -3.76 -9.27
CA GLU A 19 10.78 -4.16 -7.90
C GLU A 19 9.35 -3.75 -7.51
N ILE A 20 8.90 -2.55 -7.86
CA ILE A 20 7.52 -2.09 -7.59
C ILE A 20 6.50 -2.95 -8.34
N MET A 21 6.73 -3.26 -9.63
CA MET A 21 5.87 -4.16 -10.39
C MET A 21 5.77 -5.54 -9.71
N PHE A 22 6.91 -6.11 -9.31
CA PHE A 22 6.97 -7.40 -8.62
C PHE A 22 6.22 -7.38 -7.29
N LEU A 23 6.41 -6.34 -6.48
CA LEU A 23 5.74 -6.19 -5.18
C LEU A 23 4.22 -6.06 -5.35
N LEU A 24 3.77 -5.19 -6.24
CA LEU A 24 2.34 -4.98 -6.51
C LEU A 24 1.67 -6.24 -7.05
N LEU A 25 2.30 -6.94 -8.00
CA LEU A 25 1.83 -8.24 -8.49
C LEU A 25 1.85 -9.31 -7.41
N GLY A 26 2.74 -9.22 -6.43
CA GLY A 26 2.76 -10.02 -5.21
C GLY A 26 1.61 -9.72 -4.24
N GLY A 27 0.91 -8.60 -4.41
CA GLY A 27 -0.16 -8.13 -3.51
C GLY A 27 0.33 -7.23 -2.38
N THR A 28 1.61 -6.82 -2.40
CA THR A 28 2.20 -5.88 -1.43
C THR A 28 1.89 -4.46 -1.87
N GLY A 29 1.29 -3.64 -0.97
CA GLY A 29 1.13 -2.21 -1.19
C GLY A 29 2.48 -1.49 -1.07
N VAL A 30 2.72 -0.46 -1.90
CA VAL A 30 4.04 0.19 -1.94
C VAL A 30 3.93 1.70 -1.72
N GLY A 31 4.60 2.19 -0.66
CA GLY A 31 4.98 3.58 -0.57
C GLY A 31 6.28 3.81 -1.35
N TYR A 32 6.37 4.91 -2.05
CA TYR A 32 7.61 5.26 -2.74
C TYR A 32 7.89 6.76 -2.63
N SER A 33 9.17 7.11 -2.73
CA SER A 33 9.59 8.50 -2.68
C SER A 33 10.13 8.94 -4.04
N VAL A 34 9.56 10.03 -4.54
CA VAL A 34 10.06 10.78 -5.69
C VAL A 34 10.62 12.14 -5.25
N GLN A 35 11.09 12.26 -3.98
CA GLN A 35 11.80 13.46 -3.55
C GLN A 35 12.98 13.75 -4.46
N ASN A 36 13.29 15.03 -4.70
CA ASN A 36 14.32 15.47 -5.65
C ASN A 36 15.64 14.71 -5.46
N HIS A 37 16.16 14.62 -4.23
CA HIS A 37 17.43 13.95 -3.95
C HIS A 37 17.42 12.43 -4.23
N HIS A 38 16.27 11.78 -4.24
CA HIS A 38 16.15 10.38 -4.65
C HIS A 38 16.16 10.26 -6.18
N VAL A 39 15.31 11.04 -6.86
CA VAL A 39 15.21 10.99 -8.32
C VAL A 39 16.50 11.46 -8.99
N ASP A 40 17.19 12.45 -8.43
CA ASP A 40 18.50 12.91 -8.90
C ASP A 40 19.58 11.81 -8.86
N SER A 41 19.39 10.78 -8.06
CA SER A 41 20.28 9.61 -8.01
C SER A 41 20.08 8.65 -9.18
N LEU A 42 18.98 8.78 -9.94
CA LEU A 42 18.78 7.98 -11.15
C LEU A 42 19.75 8.42 -12.26
N PRO A 43 20.21 7.47 -13.11
CA PRO A 43 21.04 7.81 -14.25
C PRO A 43 20.34 8.73 -15.25
N GLU A 44 21.14 9.39 -16.07
CA GLU A 44 20.66 10.11 -17.25
C GLU A 44 20.05 9.13 -18.27
N ILE A 45 19.15 9.66 -19.10
CA ILE A 45 18.55 8.91 -20.19
C ILE A 45 19.52 8.89 -21.38
N HIS A 46 19.72 7.71 -21.93
CA HIS A 46 20.45 7.47 -23.17
C HIS A 46 19.51 6.74 -24.13
N ARG A 47 19.05 7.43 -25.18
CA ARG A 47 18.11 6.82 -26.14
C ARG A 47 18.68 5.51 -26.73
N PRO A 48 17.93 4.41 -26.70
CA PRO A 48 18.37 3.15 -27.28
C PRO A 48 18.63 3.28 -28.78
N SER A 49 19.66 2.61 -29.27
CA SER A 49 19.96 2.61 -30.71
C SER A 49 18.86 1.88 -31.50
N SER A 50 18.26 2.59 -32.46
CA SER A 50 17.28 2.04 -33.42
C SER A 50 17.91 1.09 -34.46
N LYS A 51 19.25 1.14 -34.64
CA LYS A 51 19.98 0.30 -35.59
C LYS A 51 19.98 -1.19 -35.22
N ARG A 52 19.72 -1.52 -33.96
CA ARG A 52 19.63 -2.89 -33.46
C ARG A 52 18.43 -3.04 -32.57
N THR A 53 17.47 -3.85 -32.98
CA THR A 53 16.31 -4.22 -32.17
C THR A 53 16.54 -5.62 -31.58
N ARG A 54 16.37 -5.73 -30.27
CA ARG A 54 16.46 -7.01 -29.56
C ARG A 54 15.05 -7.50 -29.18
N ARG A 55 14.72 -8.73 -29.55
CA ARG A 55 13.49 -9.39 -29.07
C ARG A 55 13.63 -9.71 -27.57
N PHE A 56 12.61 -9.38 -26.80
CA PHE A 56 12.50 -9.72 -25.38
C PHE A 56 11.22 -10.54 -25.17
N LEU A 57 11.36 -11.84 -24.96
CA LEU A 57 10.25 -12.74 -24.65
C LEU A 57 9.86 -12.56 -23.18
N ILE A 58 8.59 -12.24 -22.91
CA ILE A 58 8.07 -12.00 -21.57
C ILE A 58 7.49 -13.31 -21.02
N GLY A 59 8.08 -13.81 -19.94
CA GLY A 59 7.57 -15.01 -19.27
C GLY A 59 6.23 -14.77 -18.58
N ASP A 60 5.38 -15.81 -18.55
CA ASP A 60 4.06 -15.80 -17.93
C ASP A 60 4.15 -15.96 -16.39
N SER A 61 4.81 -15.01 -15.75
CA SER A 61 5.04 -14.97 -14.31
C SER A 61 5.10 -13.52 -13.79
N ILE A 62 5.02 -13.37 -12.47
CA ILE A 62 5.21 -12.07 -11.80
C ILE A 62 6.60 -11.51 -12.13
N GLU A 63 7.61 -12.35 -12.11
CA GLU A 63 8.99 -12.02 -12.43
C GLU A 63 9.13 -11.59 -13.89
N GLY A 64 8.50 -12.31 -14.82
CA GLY A 64 8.53 -12.00 -16.26
C GLY A 64 7.94 -10.62 -16.58
N TRP A 65 6.84 -10.26 -15.93
CA TRP A 65 6.25 -8.92 -16.05
C TRP A 65 7.17 -7.84 -15.46
N ALA A 66 7.70 -8.08 -14.27
CA ALA A 66 8.63 -7.16 -13.62
C ALA A 66 9.93 -6.97 -14.42
N ASP A 67 10.47 -8.07 -14.99
CA ASP A 67 11.65 -8.03 -15.82
C ASP A 67 11.44 -7.26 -17.13
N SER A 68 10.23 -7.28 -17.71
CA SER A 68 9.93 -6.50 -18.91
C SER A 68 10.01 -4.99 -18.64
N VAL A 69 9.45 -4.53 -17.52
CA VAL A 69 9.56 -3.11 -17.09
C VAL A 69 11.02 -2.77 -16.79
N LYS A 70 11.72 -3.61 -16.03
CA LYS A 70 13.13 -3.42 -15.72
C LYS A 70 13.98 -3.37 -16.99
N ALA A 71 13.75 -4.26 -17.96
CA ALA A 71 14.48 -4.28 -19.22
C ALA A 71 14.26 -3.00 -20.03
N LEU A 72 13.00 -2.51 -20.10
CA LEU A 72 12.68 -1.26 -20.76
C LEU A 72 13.43 -0.08 -20.12
N MET A 73 13.31 0.10 -18.81
CA MET A 73 14.00 1.18 -18.10
C MET A 73 15.51 1.12 -18.29
N MET A 74 16.10 -0.08 -18.14
CA MET A 74 17.55 -0.26 -18.30
C MET A 74 18.03 -0.04 -19.73
N SER A 75 17.19 -0.26 -20.75
CA SER A 75 17.58 0.02 -22.13
C SER A 75 17.79 1.52 -22.39
N TYR A 76 17.00 2.36 -21.73
CA TYR A 76 17.14 3.82 -21.79
C TYR A 76 18.22 4.36 -20.85
N PHE A 77 18.35 3.83 -19.64
CA PHE A 77 19.42 4.27 -18.74
C PHE A 77 20.84 3.88 -19.22
N LYS A 78 20.95 2.84 -20.04
CA LYS A 78 22.26 2.36 -20.54
C LYS A 78 22.49 2.62 -22.04
N GLY A 79 21.51 3.20 -22.75
CA GLY A 79 21.62 3.44 -24.19
C GLY A 79 21.86 2.16 -25.00
N THR A 80 21.24 1.04 -24.64
CA THR A 80 21.44 -0.23 -25.31
C THR A 80 20.56 -0.38 -26.55
N SER A 81 20.30 -1.58 -27.03
CA SER A 81 19.43 -1.83 -28.20
C SER A 81 17.97 -1.53 -27.86
N LYS A 82 17.21 -1.02 -28.83
CA LYS A 82 15.76 -0.90 -28.72
C LYS A 82 15.14 -2.29 -28.49
N LEU A 83 14.17 -2.40 -27.57
CA LEU A 83 13.51 -3.66 -27.26
C LEU A 83 12.23 -3.83 -28.07
N ARG A 84 11.99 -5.03 -28.58
CA ARG A 84 10.73 -5.49 -29.13
C ARG A 84 10.18 -6.56 -28.20
N PHE A 85 9.17 -6.22 -27.43
CA PHE A 85 8.54 -7.15 -26.50
C PHE A 85 7.69 -8.18 -27.21
N ASP A 86 7.84 -9.43 -26.81
CA ASP A 86 7.07 -10.57 -27.28
C ASP A 86 6.24 -11.13 -26.13
N PHE A 87 4.94 -11.14 -26.32
CA PHE A 87 3.93 -11.50 -25.31
C PHE A 87 3.35 -12.90 -25.54
N SER A 88 3.95 -13.69 -26.44
CA SER A 88 3.37 -14.98 -26.88
C SER A 88 3.21 -16.00 -25.75
N ASP A 89 4.09 -15.96 -24.74
CA ASP A 89 4.04 -16.88 -23.61
C ASP A 89 3.01 -16.49 -22.55
N ILE A 90 2.53 -15.24 -22.57
CA ILE A 90 1.55 -14.78 -21.58
C ILE A 90 0.20 -15.42 -21.86
N ARG A 91 -0.37 -16.08 -20.84
CA ARG A 91 -1.69 -16.71 -20.92
C ARG A 91 -2.79 -15.75 -21.36
N PRO A 92 -3.78 -16.21 -22.11
CA PRO A 92 -4.85 -15.37 -22.63
C PRO A 92 -5.76 -14.84 -21.50
N LYS A 93 -6.46 -13.75 -21.80
CA LYS A 93 -7.49 -13.18 -20.91
C LYS A 93 -8.53 -14.26 -20.57
N GLY A 94 -8.87 -14.36 -19.29
CA GLY A 94 -9.87 -15.30 -18.77
C GLY A 94 -9.30 -16.65 -18.32
N ALA A 95 -8.03 -16.95 -18.58
CA ALA A 95 -7.39 -18.17 -18.07
C ALA A 95 -7.38 -18.17 -16.52
N ARG A 96 -7.59 -19.35 -15.92
CA ARG A 96 -7.64 -19.48 -14.45
C ARG A 96 -6.26 -19.25 -13.83
N LEU A 97 -6.23 -18.46 -12.74
CA LEU A 97 -5.04 -18.26 -11.92
C LEU A 97 -5.06 -19.25 -10.75
N VAL A 98 -4.19 -20.26 -10.79
CA VAL A 98 -4.17 -21.35 -9.79
C VAL A 98 -3.73 -20.85 -8.41
N THR A 99 -2.68 -20.00 -8.37
CA THR A 99 -2.05 -19.57 -7.11
C THR A 99 -2.76 -18.42 -6.40
N SER A 100 -3.42 -17.53 -7.14
CA SER A 100 -4.05 -16.33 -6.58
C SER A 100 -5.57 -16.34 -6.65
N GLY A 101 -6.13 -17.34 -7.33
CA GLY A 101 -7.55 -17.38 -7.66
C GLY A 101 -7.90 -16.39 -8.78
N GLY A 102 -9.14 -16.45 -9.30
CA GLY A 102 -9.66 -15.59 -10.35
C GLY A 102 -9.11 -15.86 -11.76
N LYS A 103 -9.23 -14.87 -12.64
CA LYS A 103 -8.93 -14.97 -14.06
C LYS A 103 -7.79 -14.05 -14.48
N ALA A 104 -6.96 -14.50 -15.42
CA ALA A 104 -5.86 -13.72 -15.96
C ALA A 104 -6.36 -12.52 -16.79
N PRO A 105 -5.67 -11.37 -16.74
CA PRO A 105 -6.00 -10.19 -17.54
C PRO A 105 -5.58 -10.33 -19.02
N GLY A 106 -4.71 -11.30 -19.34
CA GLY A 106 -4.05 -11.40 -20.62
C GLY A 106 -2.89 -10.41 -20.78
N PRO A 107 -2.27 -10.33 -21.95
CA PRO A 107 -1.07 -9.52 -22.19
C PRO A 107 -1.35 -8.01 -22.36
N GLN A 108 -2.59 -7.62 -22.67
CA GLN A 108 -2.91 -6.25 -23.08
C GLN A 108 -2.56 -5.18 -22.02
N PRO A 109 -2.86 -5.37 -20.73
CA PRO A 109 -2.52 -4.37 -19.72
C PRO A 109 -1.02 -4.10 -19.60
N LEU A 110 -0.20 -5.14 -19.71
CA LEU A 110 1.26 -4.98 -19.71
C LEU A 110 1.75 -4.28 -20.98
N ARG A 111 1.18 -4.62 -22.14
CA ARG A 111 1.50 -3.95 -23.41
C ARG A 111 1.24 -2.45 -23.33
N GLU A 112 0.08 -2.05 -22.84
CA GLU A 112 -0.28 -0.64 -22.65
C GLU A 112 0.66 0.06 -21.65
N CYS A 113 1.00 -0.59 -20.56
CA CYS A 113 1.95 -0.09 -19.59
C CYS A 113 3.32 0.19 -20.22
N LEU A 114 3.89 -0.77 -20.93
CA LEU A 114 5.20 -0.64 -21.57
C LEU A 114 5.20 0.47 -22.64
N VAL A 115 4.14 0.59 -23.43
CA VAL A 115 3.98 1.65 -24.44
C VAL A 115 3.93 3.04 -23.76
N LYS A 116 3.17 3.19 -22.67
CA LYS A 116 3.07 4.47 -21.95
C LYS A 116 4.39 4.85 -21.30
N ILE A 117 5.09 3.89 -20.69
CA ILE A 117 6.44 4.12 -20.12
C ILE A 117 7.42 4.51 -21.24
N GLU A 118 7.44 3.79 -22.36
CA GLU A 118 8.29 4.11 -23.51
C GLU A 118 8.00 5.51 -24.02
N GLY A 119 6.73 5.94 -24.06
CA GLY A 119 6.35 7.31 -24.44
C GLY A 119 6.94 8.40 -23.54
N VAL A 120 6.98 8.17 -22.22
CA VAL A 120 7.64 9.11 -21.28
C VAL A 120 9.14 9.16 -21.55
N LEU A 121 9.77 8.00 -21.77
CA LEU A 121 11.22 7.90 -22.00
C LEU A 121 11.63 8.48 -23.38
N ASP A 122 10.82 8.27 -24.42
CA ASP A 122 11.06 8.80 -25.77
C ASP A 122 10.90 10.34 -25.87
N ALA A 123 10.20 10.95 -24.91
CA ALA A 123 10.10 12.40 -24.81
C ALA A 123 11.38 13.06 -24.30
N LYS A 124 12.34 12.30 -23.77
CA LYS A 124 13.63 12.80 -23.25
C LYS A 124 14.71 12.76 -24.31
N GLU A 125 15.62 13.73 -24.25
CA GLU A 125 16.86 13.69 -25.04
C GLU A 125 17.95 12.90 -24.26
N THR A 126 18.98 12.46 -25.00
CA THR A 126 20.14 11.83 -24.38
C THR A 126 20.89 12.83 -23.50
N GLY A 127 21.10 12.50 -22.24
CA GLY A 127 21.68 13.36 -21.21
C GLY A 127 20.64 13.97 -20.26
N ASP A 128 19.34 13.90 -20.60
CA ASP A 128 18.28 14.35 -19.70
C ASP A 128 18.10 13.40 -18.53
N LYS A 129 17.56 13.91 -17.42
CA LYS A 129 17.10 13.11 -16.28
C LYS A 129 15.57 13.06 -16.25
N LEU A 130 15.03 11.99 -15.66
CA LEU A 130 13.62 11.94 -15.31
C LEU A 130 13.32 12.94 -14.20
N THR A 131 12.19 13.61 -14.30
CA THR A 131 11.66 14.47 -13.22
C THR A 131 10.85 13.65 -12.21
N PRO A 132 10.63 14.14 -10.98
CA PRO A 132 9.77 13.48 -9.99
C PRO A 132 8.39 13.12 -10.53
N ILE A 133 7.73 14.02 -11.26
CA ILE A 133 6.40 13.76 -11.81
C ILE A 133 6.42 12.68 -12.91
N GLU A 134 7.48 12.61 -13.72
CA GLU A 134 7.63 11.54 -14.73
C GLU A 134 7.85 10.17 -14.06
N VAL A 135 8.67 10.11 -13.03
CA VAL A 135 8.85 8.88 -12.23
C VAL A 135 7.55 8.46 -11.56
N HIS A 136 6.80 9.42 -11.00
CA HIS A 136 5.47 9.19 -10.44
C HIS A 136 4.51 8.60 -11.47
N ASP A 137 4.42 9.20 -12.66
CA ASP A 137 3.53 8.74 -13.73
C ASP A 137 3.91 7.33 -14.22
N ILE A 138 5.20 7.03 -14.38
CA ILE A 138 5.69 5.67 -14.71
C ILE A 138 5.21 4.64 -13.67
N ILE A 139 5.36 4.93 -12.37
CA ILE A 139 4.92 4.04 -11.30
C ILE A 139 3.39 3.87 -11.31
N CYS A 140 2.66 4.92 -11.62
CA CYS A 140 1.20 4.85 -11.77
C CYS A 140 0.76 4.00 -12.97
N TYR A 141 1.47 4.03 -14.09
CA TYR A 141 1.22 3.12 -15.23
C TYR A 141 1.50 1.65 -14.89
N ILE A 142 2.53 1.39 -14.08
CA ILE A 142 2.79 0.05 -13.53
C ILE A 142 1.59 -0.44 -12.72
N ALA A 143 1.04 0.42 -11.85
CA ALA A 143 -0.13 0.08 -11.03
C ALA A 143 -1.40 -0.16 -11.87
N ASP A 144 -1.59 0.57 -12.96
CA ASP A 144 -2.68 0.34 -13.92
C ASP A 144 -2.65 -1.07 -14.48
N ALA A 145 -1.47 -1.55 -14.90
CA ALA A 145 -1.31 -2.91 -15.42
C ALA A 145 -1.65 -3.98 -14.37
N VAL A 146 -1.28 -3.75 -13.11
CA VAL A 146 -1.57 -4.67 -12.01
C VAL A 146 -3.07 -4.75 -11.72
N LEU A 147 -3.76 -3.61 -11.74
CA LEU A 147 -5.19 -3.51 -11.44
C LEU A 147 -6.10 -4.11 -12.52
N ALA A 148 -5.67 -4.07 -13.77
CA ALA A 148 -6.46 -4.55 -14.89
C ALA A 148 -6.87 -6.04 -14.77
N GLY A 149 -6.17 -6.82 -13.93
CA GLY A 149 -6.52 -8.21 -13.62
C GLY A 149 -7.75 -8.39 -12.72
N GLY A 150 -8.25 -7.31 -12.10
CA GLY A 150 -9.48 -7.31 -11.28
C GLY A 150 -9.37 -8.04 -9.94
N ILE A 151 -8.31 -8.81 -9.71
CA ILE A 151 -8.13 -9.68 -8.52
C ILE A 151 -7.26 -9.01 -7.47
N ARG A 152 -6.36 -8.14 -7.90
CA ARG A 152 -5.39 -7.49 -7.02
C ARG A 152 -5.70 -6.02 -6.90
N ARG A 153 -5.50 -5.49 -5.70
CA ARG A 153 -5.56 -4.06 -5.44
C ARG A 153 -4.12 -3.55 -5.43
N ALA A 154 -3.78 -2.66 -6.35
CA ALA A 154 -2.58 -1.85 -6.20
C ALA A 154 -2.89 -0.73 -5.21
N ALA A 155 -2.07 -0.63 -4.16
CA ALA A 155 -2.13 0.46 -3.21
C ALA A 155 -0.77 1.17 -3.24
N LEU A 156 -0.79 2.48 -3.50
CA LEU A 156 0.39 3.31 -3.64
C LEU A 156 0.27 4.60 -2.80
N ILE A 157 1.40 5.07 -2.29
CA ILE A 157 1.57 6.46 -1.86
C ILE A 157 2.88 7.00 -2.44
N SER A 158 2.81 8.20 -3.02
CA SER A 158 3.95 8.97 -3.50
C SER A 158 4.34 10.00 -2.46
N LEU A 159 5.60 9.98 -2.05
CA LEU A 159 6.20 10.99 -1.18
C LEU A 159 7.11 11.90 -2.01
N PHE A 160 6.97 13.21 -1.87
CA PHE A 160 7.70 14.16 -2.69
C PHE A 160 8.17 15.39 -1.91
N SER A 161 9.10 16.16 -2.48
CA SER A 161 9.70 17.35 -1.86
C SER A 161 8.73 18.54 -1.83
N ALA A 162 8.77 19.30 -0.74
CA ALA A 162 7.86 20.44 -0.54
C ALA A 162 8.06 21.61 -1.54
N ASP A 163 9.17 21.63 -2.23
CA ASP A 163 9.55 22.60 -3.27
C ASP A 163 9.28 22.12 -4.70
N ASP A 164 8.68 20.95 -4.86
CA ASP A 164 8.34 20.39 -6.17
C ASP A 164 6.95 20.85 -6.63
N GLU A 165 6.93 21.89 -7.47
CA GLU A 165 5.70 22.50 -7.96
C GLU A 165 4.85 21.57 -8.82
N ASP A 166 5.48 20.70 -9.63
CA ASP A 166 4.78 19.75 -10.49
C ASP A 166 4.06 18.69 -9.65
N MET A 167 4.72 18.17 -8.61
CA MET A 167 4.11 17.23 -7.68
C MET A 167 3.05 17.87 -6.78
N LEU A 168 3.25 19.12 -6.34
CA LEU A 168 2.25 19.87 -5.56
C LEU A 168 0.95 20.08 -6.36
N SER A 169 1.04 20.26 -7.68
CA SER A 169 -0.08 20.47 -8.58
C SER A 169 -0.52 19.20 -9.34
N ALA A 170 0.08 18.06 -9.09
CA ALA A 170 -0.14 16.80 -9.84
C ALA A 170 -1.62 16.39 -9.96
N LYS A 171 -2.43 16.75 -8.96
CA LYS A 171 -3.87 16.49 -8.91
C LYS A 171 -4.69 17.77 -8.75
N ALA A 172 -4.26 18.85 -9.40
CA ALA A 172 -5.04 20.08 -9.50
C ALA A 172 -5.86 20.12 -10.80
N GLY A 173 -6.93 20.90 -10.82
CA GLY A 173 -7.80 21.04 -11.99
C GLY A 173 -8.45 19.71 -12.43
N ALA A 174 -8.64 19.53 -13.73
CA ALA A 174 -9.25 18.32 -14.33
C ALA A 174 -8.23 17.18 -14.54
N TRP A 175 -7.37 16.93 -13.56
CA TRP A 175 -6.31 15.93 -13.66
C TRP A 175 -6.80 14.51 -14.00
N TRP A 176 -8.03 14.15 -13.58
CA TRP A 176 -8.64 12.85 -13.86
C TRP A 176 -8.96 12.60 -15.35
N GLU A 177 -9.04 13.67 -16.15
CA GLU A 177 -9.21 13.59 -17.60
C GLU A 177 -7.84 13.56 -18.31
N LEU A 178 -6.90 14.41 -17.88
CA LEU A 178 -5.60 14.56 -18.51
C LEU A 178 -4.59 13.50 -18.07
N ASN A 179 -4.60 13.14 -16.79
CA ASN A 179 -3.65 12.22 -16.15
C ASN A 179 -4.34 11.23 -15.23
N PRO A 180 -5.29 10.40 -15.73
CA PRO A 180 -6.11 9.50 -14.92
C PRO A 180 -5.29 8.47 -14.14
N GLN A 181 -4.08 8.11 -14.60
CA GLN A 181 -3.15 7.21 -13.90
C GLN A 181 -2.78 7.72 -12.50
N ARG A 182 -2.71 9.05 -12.28
CA ARG A 182 -2.35 9.64 -10.98
C ARG A 182 -3.35 9.31 -9.87
N GLY A 183 -4.55 8.87 -10.22
CA GLY A 183 -5.53 8.31 -9.28
C GLY A 183 -5.12 6.97 -8.64
N ARG A 184 -4.01 6.38 -9.04
CA ARG A 184 -3.50 5.10 -8.48
C ARG A 184 -2.71 5.27 -7.20
N ALA A 185 -2.21 6.47 -6.91
CA ALA A 185 -1.45 6.76 -5.70
C ALA A 185 -2.07 7.89 -4.90
N ASN A 186 -2.00 7.83 -3.57
CA ASN A 186 -2.10 9.01 -2.73
C ASN A 186 -0.81 9.83 -2.88
N ASN A 187 -0.91 11.15 -2.86
CA ASN A 187 0.26 12.03 -2.94
C ASN A 187 0.43 12.76 -1.62
N SER A 188 1.62 12.71 -1.02
CA SER A 188 1.90 13.41 0.23
C SER A 188 3.24 14.14 0.18
N VAL A 189 3.22 15.39 0.58
CA VAL A 189 4.42 16.21 0.74
C VAL A 189 5.17 15.81 2.00
N VAL A 190 6.49 15.62 1.90
CA VAL A 190 7.34 15.34 3.06
C VAL A 190 7.65 16.64 3.80
N VAL A 191 7.26 16.67 5.06
CA VAL A 191 7.45 17.82 5.95
C VAL A 191 8.40 17.45 7.10
N MET A 192 9.56 18.08 7.14
CA MET A 192 10.53 17.85 8.20
C MET A 192 10.12 18.60 9.48
N ARG A 193 9.72 17.85 10.52
CA ARG A 193 9.17 18.41 11.79
C ARG A 193 10.04 19.46 12.44
N HIS A 194 11.37 19.31 12.36
CA HIS A 194 12.33 20.19 13.01
C HIS A 194 12.75 21.39 12.13
N ARG A 195 12.22 21.48 10.90
CA ARG A 195 12.59 22.55 9.95
C ARG A 195 11.41 23.38 9.47
N ILE A 196 10.18 22.83 9.55
CA ILE A 196 9.00 23.53 9.06
C ILE A 196 8.63 24.66 10.03
N ASP A 197 8.47 25.85 9.53
CA ASP A 197 7.87 26.96 10.24
C ASP A 197 6.38 27.10 9.91
N LYS A 198 5.67 27.89 10.73
CA LYS A 198 4.23 28.08 10.56
C LYS A 198 3.87 28.75 9.24
N PRO A 199 4.55 29.81 8.76
CA PRO A 199 4.25 30.44 7.48
C PRO A 199 4.36 29.46 6.30
N THR A 200 5.45 28.69 6.23
CA THR A 200 5.68 27.69 5.18
C THR A 200 4.59 26.61 5.22
N PHE A 201 4.25 26.09 6.40
CA PHE A 201 3.16 25.12 6.54
C PHE A 201 1.83 25.69 6.08
N MET A 202 1.48 26.93 6.50
CA MET A 202 0.22 27.56 6.11
C MET A 202 0.12 27.82 4.61
N ASN A 203 1.25 28.09 3.93
CA ASN A 203 1.26 28.20 2.46
C ASN A 203 0.93 26.85 1.80
N LEU A 204 1.57 25.77 2.22
CA LEU A 204 1.25 24.43 1.74
C LEU A 204 -0.20 24.04 2.02
N TRP A 205 -0.70 24.34 3.22
CA TRP A 205 -2.09 24.09 3.60
C TRP A 205 -3.08 24.82 2.68
N LYS A 206 -2.83 26.08 2.40
CA LYS A 206 -3.67 26.92 1.51
C LYS A 206 -3.75 26.30 0.12
N ARG A 207 -2.66 25.79 -0.43
CA ARG A 207 -2.65 25.11 -1.74
C ARG A 207 -3.52 23.87 -1.76
N VAL A 208 -3.50 23.06 -0.68
CA VAL A 208 -4.38 21.90 -0.53
C VAL A 208 -5.84 22.31 -0.47
N GLU A 209 -6.16 23.36 0.29
CA GLU A 209 -7.51 23.91 0.39
C GLU A 209 -8.01 24.43 -0.97
N GLU A 210 -7.20 25.19 -1.68
CA GLU A 210 -7.52 25.75 -3.00
C GLU A 210 -7.67 24.66 -4.08
N SER A 211 -6.95 23.54 -3.98
CA SER A 211 -7.05 22.43 -4.93
C SER A 211 -8.41 21.72 -4.88
N ARG A 212 -9.14 21.83 -3.75
CA ARG A 212 -10.41 21.14 -3.48
C ARG A 212 -10.38 19.61 -3.66
N SER A 213 -9.20 19.05 -3.88
CA SER A 213 -8.99 17.60 -4.05
C SER A 213 -8.68 16.88 -2.73
N GLY A 214 -8.32 17.64 -1.67
CA GLY A 214 -7.82 17.09 -0.41
C GLY A 214 -6.39 16.54 -0.50
N GLU A 215 -5.71 16.76 -1.62
CA GLU A 215 -4.32 16.40 -1.85
C GLU A 215 -3.49 17.62 -2.28
N PRO A 216 -2.19 17.60 -2.00
CA PRO A 216 -1.45 16.53 -1.33
C PRO A 216 -1.74 16.42 0.17
N GLY A 217 -1.58 15.20 0.72
CA GLY A 217 -1.50 14.98 2.16
C GLY A 217 -0.16 15.46 2.73
N PHE A 218 0.02 15.38 4.05
CA PHE A 218 1.25 15.76 4.74
C PHE A 218 1.87 14.55 5.43
N TYR A 219 3.12 14.26 5.10
CA TYR A 219 3.90 13.24 5.79
C TYR A 219 4.96 13.91 6.67
N PHE A 220 4.73 13.94 7.99
CA PHE A 220 5.66 14.51 8.95
C PHE A 220 6.75 13.52 9.32
N SER A 221 8.00 13.84 8.98
CA SER A 221 9.15 13.01 9.26
C SER A 221 10.23 13.76 10.05
N ASN A 222 11.08 13.00 10.76
CA ASN A 222 12.30 13.50 11.35
C ASN A 222 13.54 13.20 10.50
N ASP A 223 13.38 12.34 9.49
CA ASP A 223 14.42 11.90 8.58
C ASP A 223 13.90 11.99 7.13
N LYS A 224 14.68 12.59 6.24
CA LYS A 224 14.29 12.84 4.85
C LYS A 224 14.15 11.56 4.01
N ASP A 225 14.84 10.49 4.38
CA ASP A 225 14.88 9.24 3.61
C ASP A 225 13.83 8.22 4.07
N TRP A 226 13.28 8.40 5.28
CA TRP A 226 12.19 7.57 5.75
C TRP A 226 10.90 7.87 5.00
N GLY A 227 10.14 6.83 4.76
CA GLY A 227 8.82 6.94 4.17
C GLY A 227 7.79 6.12 4.94
N CYS A 228 6.72 5.76 4.26
CA CYS A 228 5.61 5.06 4.87
C CYS A 228 4.99 4.05 3.90
N ASN A 229 4.13 3.18 4.44
CA ASN A 229 3.25 2.33 3.66
C ASN A 229 2.13 3.15 2.99
N PRO A 230 1.36 2.59 2.04
CA PRO A 230 0.33 3.34 1.28
C PRO A 230 -0.72 4.08 2.10
N CYS A 231 -1.05 3.58 3.29
CA CYS A 231 -2.03 4.22 4.19
C CYS A 231 -1.39 5.24 5.15
N CYS A 232 -0.07 5.44 5.08
CA CYS A 232 0.71 6.44 5.83
C CYS A 232 0.81 6.22 7.35
N GLU A 233 0.35 5.08 7.88
CA GLU A 233 0.36 4.82 9.33
C GLU A 233 1.65 4.13 9.84
N ILE A 234 2.46 3.55 8.95
CA ILE A 234 3.70 2.86 9.32
C ILE A 234 4.90 3.58 8.72
N GLY A 235 5.72 4.20 9.57
CA GLY A 235 7.01 4.73 9.14
C GLY A 235 8.00 3.61 8.84
N LEU A 236 8.63 3.65 7.67
CA LEU A 236 9.54 2.64 7.17
C LEU A 236 10.87 3.26 6.73
N ARG A 237 11.95 2.51 6.90
CA ARG A 237 13.25 2.84 6.30
C ARG A 237 13.21 2.57 4.79
N PRO A 238 14.15 3.13 4.02
CA PRO A 238 14.36 2.74 2.63
C PRO A 238 14.47 1.22 2.47
N ASN A 239 13.73 0.68 1.49
CA ASN A 239 13.69 -0.75 1.16
C ASN A 239 13.30 -1.64 2.37
N GLN A 240 12.18 -1.31 3.01
CA GLN A 240 11.69 -2.03 4.18
C GLN A 240 10.24 -2.47 4.01
N PHE A 241 9.95 -3.66 4.53
CA PHE A 241 8.59 -4.19 4.62
C PHE A 241 7.91 -3.83 5.94
N CYS A 242 6.61 -3.60 5.89
CA CYS A 242 5.76 -3.71 7.07
C CYS A 242 5.23 -5.14 7.19
N ASN A 243 5.22 -5.66 8.41
CA ASN A 243 4.78 -7.00 8.75
C ASN A 243 3.66 -6.90 9.78
N LEU A 244 2.42 -7.11 9.35
CA LEU A 244 1.23 -6.79 10.14
C LEU A 244 0.45 -8.05 10.50
N VAL A 245 0.00 -8.10 11.76
CA VAL A 245 -0.96 -9.06 12.29
C VAL A 245 -2.06 -8.30 13.00
N GLU A 246 -3.31 -8.72 12.84
CA GLU A 246 -4.46 -7.99 13.34
C GLU A 246 -5.23 -8.78 14.38
N ILE A 247 -5.61 -8.11 15.49
CA ILE A 247 -6.43 -8.64 16.55
C ILE A 247 -7.83 -8.05 16.43
N ASN A 248 -8.86 -8.90 16.41
CA ASN A 248 -10.22 -8.43 16.63
C ASN A 248 -10.39 -8.09 18.12
N VAL A 249 -10.77 -6.85 18.42
CA VAL A 249 -11.04 -6.41 19.80
C VAL A 249 -12.48 -5.99 20.02
N SER A 250 -13.36 -6.21 19.03
CA SER A 250 -14.77 -5.84 19.14
C SER A 250 -15.57 -6.66 20.15
N ASP A 251 -15.12 -7.88 20.42
CA ASP A 251 -15.74 -8.86 21.31
C ASP A 251 -14.87 -9.19 22.54
N VAL A 252 -13.82 -8.39 22.79
CA VAL A 252 -12.94 -8.56 23.95
C VAL A 252 -13.54 -7.83 25.15
N ASN A 253 -13.78 -8.56 26.24
CA ASN A 253 -14.42 -8.04 27.44
C ASN A 253 -13.51 -8.10 28.68
N THR A 254 -12.44 -8.89 28.63
CA THR A 254 -11.54 -9.07 29.77
C THR A 254 -10.09 -8.78 29.41
N GLN A 255 -9.28 -8.42 30.41
CA GLN A 255 -7.85 -8.20 30.23
C GLN A 255 -7.11 -9.47 29.78
N ASP A 256 -7.50 -10.63 30.32
CA ASP A 256 -6.88 -11.91 29.97
C ASP A 256 -7.11 -12.27 28.50
N GLU A 257 -8.29 -12.02 27.95
CA GLU A 257 -8.57 -12.21 26.52
C GLU A 257 -7.73 -11.30 25.66
N LEU A 258 -7.61 -10.01 26.00
CA LEU A 258 -6.77 -9.06 25.27
C LEU A 258 -5.31 -9.51 25.30
N ASN A 259 -4.80 -9.89 26.47
CA ASN A 259 -3.43 -10.38 26.65
C ASN A 259 -3.18 -11.67 25.85
N ALA A 260 -4.12 -12.60 25.84
CA ALA A 260 -4.00 -13.86 25.11
C ALA A 260 -3.96 -13.64 23.59
N ARG A 261 -4.85 -12.81 23.03
CA ARG A 261 -4.85 -12.44 21.60
C ARG A 261 -3.59 -11.70 21.23
N SER A 262 -3.11 -10.80 22.10
CA SER A 262 -1.87 -10.05 21.90
C SER A 262 -0.64 -10.97 21.82
N ARG A 263 -0.55 -11.97 22.69
CA ARG A 263 0.51 -13.00 22.64
C ARG A 263 0.44 -13.82 21.35
N ALA A 264 -0.75 -14.29 20.97
CA ALA A 264 -0.94 -15.08 19.75
C ALA A 264 -0.53 -14.30 18.49
N ALA A 265 -0.97 -13.04 18.37
CA ALA A 265 -0.62 -12.18 17.27
C ALA A 265 0.89 -11.88 17.20
N SER A 266 1.52 -11.64 18.36
CA SER A 266 2.97 -11.44 18.44
C SER A 266 3.75 -12.69 18.02
N PHE A 267 3.29 -13.88 18.42
CA PHE A 267 3.88 -15.15 17.98
C PHE A 267 3.85 -15.27 16.44
N ILE A 268 2.68 -15.09 15.82
CA ILE A 268 2.52 -15.17 14.37
C ILE A 268 3.38 -14.13 13.68
N GLY A 269 3.34 -12.86 14.11
CA GLY A 269 4.10 -11.76 13.51
C GLY A 269 5.61 -12.00 13.59
N THR A 270 6.11 -12.57 14.69
CA THR A 270 7.54 -12.88 14.84
C THR A 270 7.97 -14.03 13.93
N LEU A 271 7.14 -15.06 13.76
CA LEU A 271 7.41 -16.12 12.76
C LEU A 271 7.43 -15.52 11.33
N GLN A 272 6.49 -14.64 10.99
CA GLN A 272 6.48 -13.96 9.70
C GLN A 272 7.77 -13.15 9.47
N ALA A 273 8.28 -12.47 10.49
CA ALA A 273 9.51 -11.68 10.41
C ALA A 273 10.76 -12.52 10.08
N SER A 274 10.72 -13.83 10.30
CA SER A 274 11.82 -14.74 9.95
C SER A 274 11.90 -15.11 8.45
N TYR A 275 10.86 -14.82 7.66
CA TYR A 275 10.83 -15.11 6.24
C TYR A 275 11.49 -13.99 5.43
N THR A 276 12.79 -14.04 5.26
CA THR A 276 13.61 -12.98 4.63
C THR A 276 14.24 -13.39 3.30
N ASP A 277 13.79 -14.47 2.68
CA ASP A 277 14.20 -14.86 1.34
C ASP A 277 13.43 -14.06 0.29
N PHE A 278 14.07 -13.04 -0.26
CA PHE A 278 13.54 -12.13 -1.28
C PHE A 278 14.30 -12.30 -2.60
N HIS A 279 14.18 -13.46 -3.22
CA HIS A 279 14.98 -13.87 -4.38
C HIS A 279 14.98 -12.91 -5.58
N TYR A 280 13.93 -12.09 -5.76
CA TYR A 280 13.84 -11.12 -6.86
C TYR A 280 14.36 -9.71 -6.49
N LEU A 281 14.24 -9.35 -5.23
CA LEU A 281 14.54 -7.99 -4.77
C LEU A 281 16.03 -7.79 -4.51
N ARG A 282 16.47 -6.52 -4.55
CA ARG A 282 17.86 -6.18 -4.17
C ARG A 282 18.22 -6.68 -2.77
N PRO A 283 19.47 -7.08 -2.51
CA PRO A 283 19.90 -7.59 -1.19
C PRO A 283 19.66 -6.61 -0.02
N VAL A 284 19.52 -5.30 -0.31
CA VAL A 284 19.22 -4.29 0.71
C VAL A 284 17.88 -4.55 1.40
N TRP A 285 16.87 -5.05 0.70
CA TRP A 285 15.58 -5.40 1.28
C TRP A 285 15.72 -6.43 2.40
N ARG A 286 16.51 -7.47 2.17
CA ARG A 286 16.79 -8.50 3.17
C ARG A 286 17.52 -7.91 4.37
N ARG A 287 18.61 -7.18 4.15
CA ARG A 287 19.41 -6.57 5.22
C ARG A 287 18.58 -5.64 6.11
N THR A 288 17.75 -4.80 5.52
CA THR A 288 16.88 -3.86 6.28
C THR A 288 15.81 -4.61 7.06
N THR A 289 15.20 -5.63 6.47
CA THR A 289 14.16 -6.44 7.12
C THR A 289 14.73 -7.24 8.30
N GLU A 290 15.88 -7.89 8.12
CA GLU A 290 16.55 -8.65 9.19
C GLU A 290 17.04 -7.76 10.33
N LYS A 291 17.52 -6.55 10.01
CA LYS A 291 18.03 -5.58 11.00
C LYS A 291 16.96 -5.19 12.01
N ASP A 292 15.81 -4.77 11.53
CA ASP A 292 14.74 -4.23 12.38
C ASP A 292 13.70 -5.29 12.78
N ALA A 293 13.61 -6.41 12.04
CA ALA A 293 12.69 -7.54 12.26
C ALA A 293 11.27 -7.10 12.65
N LEU A 294 10.73 -6.08 11.96
CA LEU A 294 9.49 -5.41 12.34
C LEU A 294 8.33 -6.39 12.46
N ILE A 295 7.54 -6.20 13.51
CA ILE A 295 6.18 -6.71 13.60
C ILE A 295 5.24 -5.53 13.89
N GLY A 296 3.99 -5.65 13.49
CA GLY A 296 2.96 -4.64 13.74
C GLY A 296 1.70 -5.34 14.20
N VAL A 297 1.59 -5.61 15.50
CA VAL A 297 0.34 -6.10 16.07
C VAL A 297 -0.64 -4.94 16.11
N SER A 298 -1.69 -5.03 15.30
CA SER A 298 -2.74 -4.03 15.15
C SER A 298 -4.04 -4.52 15.78
N MET A 299 -4.86 -3.58 16.25
CA MET A 299 -6.22 -3.85 16.76
C MET A 299 -7.25 -3.34 15.75
N THR A 300 -8.31 -4.14 15.50
CA THR A 300 -9.49 -3.73 14.74
C THR A 300 -10.75 -3.91 15.55
N GLY A 301 -11.75 -3.04 15.33
CA GLY A 301 -12.97 -3.00 16.14
C GLY A 301 -12.84 -2.19 17.43
N ILE A 302 -11.87 -1.27 17.51
CA ILE A 302 -11.67 -0.41 18.70
C ILE A 302 -12.92 0.43 19.00
N ALA A 303 -13.63 0.87 17.96
CA ALA A 303 -14.86 1.67 18.11
C ALA A 303 -16.06 0.88 18.66
N SER A 304 -15.94 -0.42 18.88
CA SER A 304 -16.93 -1.20 19.65
C SER A 304 -16.87 -0.89 21.17
N GLY A 305 -15.81 -0.22 21.63
CA GLY A 305 -15.71 0.43 22.94
C GLY A 305 -15.07 -0.38 24.03
N GLY A 306 -15.27 -1.69 24.10
CA GLY A 306 -14.84 -2.55 25.21
C GLY A 306 -13.33 -2.45 25.52
N VAL A 307 -12.49 -2.51 24.52
CA VAL A 307 -11.02 -2.44 24.66
C VAL A 307 -10.52 -1.12 25.26
N LEU A 308 -11.25 -0.02 25.06
CA LEU A 308 -10.88 1.28 25.59
C LEU A 308 -10.93 1.37 27.11
N GLY A 309 -11.65 0.46 27.78
CA GLY A 309 -11.71 0.30 29.23
C GLY A 309 -10.65 -0.63 29.81
N LEU A 310 -9.89 -1.34 28.95
CA LEU A 310 -8.86 -2.29 29.36
C LEU A 310 -7.46 -1.66 29.41
N ASN A 311 -6.52 -2.36 30.04
CA ASN A 311 -5.12 -1.93 30.11
C ASN A 311 -4.35 -2.30 28.84
N MET A 312 -4.39 -1.44 27.82
CA MET A 312 -3.69 -1.65 26.57
C MET A 312 -2.16 -1.67 26.74
N THR A 313 -1.63 -0.95 27.75
CA THR A 313 -0.18 -0.97 28.05
C THR A 313 0.29 -2.34 28.47
N GLU A 314 -0.47 -3.01 29.34
CA GLU A 314 -0.18 -4.39 29.75
C GLU A 314 -0.18 -5.36 28.55
N ALA A 315 -1.20 -5.26 27.70
CA ALA A 315 -1.30 -6.07 26.49
C ALA A 315 -0.15 -5.81 25.51
N SER A 316 0.29 -4.55 25.33
CA SER A 316 1.46 -4.19 24.53
C SER A 316 2.77 -4.78 25.10
N LEU A 317 2.90 -4.84 26.42
CA LEU A 317 4.05 -5.50 27.07
C LEU A 317 4.02 -7.02 26.86
N GLU A 318 2.85 -7.64 26.84
CA GLU A 318 2.71 -9.06 26.48
C GLU A 318 3.13 -9.34 25.03
N VAL A 319 2.84 -8.44 24.10
CA VAL A 319 3.40 -8.50 22.72
C VAL A 319 4.93 -8.51 22.78
N SER A 320 5.53 -7.61 23.55
CA SER A 320 6.99 -7.48 23.66
C SER A 320 7.65 -8.73 24.27
N LYS A 321 7.06 -9.29 25.34
CA LYS A 321 7.56 -10.52 25.96
C LYS A 321 7.52 -11.71 24.99
N MET A 322 6.42 -11.88 24.27
CA MET A 322 6.26 -12.96 23.30
C MET A 322 7.22 -12.79 22.11
N ASN A 323 7.34 -11.58 21.55
CA ASN A 323 8.29 -11.30 20.48
C ASN A 323 9.72 -11.65 20.89
N ARG A 324 10.16 -11.20 22.06
CA ARG A 324 11.50 -11.54 22.59
C ARG A 324 11.73 -13.04 22.67
N ARG A 325 10.76 -13.78 23.22
CA ARG A 325 10.85 -15.24 23.37
C ARG A 325 10.98 -15.94 22.03
N VAL A 326 10.09 -15.62 21.08
CA VAL A 326 10.05 -16.27 19.77
C VAL A 326 11.26 -15.86 18.91
N ALA A 327 11.67 -14.59 18.95
CA ALA A 327 12.87 -14.12 18.27
C ALA A 327 14.13 -14.89 18.71
N MET A 328 14.28 -15.15 20.01
CA MET A 328 15.38 -15.97 20.52
C MET A 328 15.31 -17.42 20.01
N GLN A 329 14.12 -18.02 19.93
CA GLN A 329 13.94 -19.38 19.45
C GLN A 329 14.19 -19.52 17.94
N THR A 330 13.87 -18.49 17.15
CA THR A 330 14.04 -18.48 15.70
C THR A 330 15.38 -17.90 15.24
N GLY A 331 16.19 -17.36 16.16
CA GLY A 331 17.50 -16.80 15.85
C GLY A 331 17.45 -15.46 15.09
N ILE A 332 16.35 -14.70 15.21
CA ILE A 332 16.22 -13.37 14.60
C ILE A 332 16.33 -12.25 15.64
N ASN A 333 16.50 -11.02 15.18
CA ASN A 333 16.47 -9.85 16.06
C ASN A 333 15.10 -9.68 16.71
N GLN A 334 15.08 -9.17 17.93
CA GLN A 334 13.85 -8.66 18.52
C GLN A 334 13.38 -7.44 17.70
N ALA A 335 12.08 -7.41 17.39
CA ALA A 335 11.48 -6.34 16.58
C ALA A 335 11.74 -4.96 17.17
N ALA A 336 12.20 -4.04 16.33
CA ALA A 336 12.44 -2.64 16.71
C ALA A 336 11.13 -1.91 17.05
N ARG A 337 10.02 -2.27 16.38
CA ARG A 337 8.66 -1.80 16.62
C ARG A 337 7.71 -2.98 16.55
N GLN A 338 6.71 -3.02 17.43
CA GLN A 338 5.93 -4.23 17.68
C GLN A 338 4.42 -4.03 17.59
N THR A 339 3.94 -2.85 17.87
CA THR A 339 2.52 -2.51 17.91
C THR A 339 2.20 -1.32 17.00
N CYS A 340 1.01 -1.35 16.42
CA CYS A 340 0.50 -0.27 15.58
C CYS A 340 -1.03 -0.26 15.57
N VAL A 341 -1.62 0.68 14.86
CA VAL A 341 -3.03 0.65 14.49
C VAL A 341 -3.11 0.92 12.99
N LYS A 342 -3.72 0.00 12.28
CA LYS A 342 -3.91 0.05 10.84
C LYS A 342 -5.39 0.15 10.47
N PRO A 343 -5.76 0.88 9.40
CA PRO A 343 -7.07 0.73 8.79
C PRO A 343 -7.24 -0.71 8.25
N ALA A 344 -8.20 -1.44 8.78
CA ALA A 344 -8.45 -2.83 8.43
C ALA A 344 -9.57 -2.95 7.39
N GLY A 345 -9.28 -2.69 6.12
CA GLY A 345 -10.29 -2.67 5.05
C GLY A 345 -11.02 -4.00 4.89
N THR A 346 -10.31 -5.03 4.41
CA THR A 346 -10.89 -6.36 4.16
C THR A 346 -11.03 -7.18 5.44
N THR A 347 -10.04 -7.13 6.34
CA THR A 347 -10.03 -7.92 7.57
C THR A 347 -11.22 -7.58 8.48
N SER A 348 -11.54 -6.29 8.65
CA SER A 348 -12.71 -5.87 9.43
C SER A 348 -14.03 -6.38 8.85
N LEU A 349 -14.15 -6.47 7.51
CA LEU A 349 -15.32 -7.06 6.86
C LEU A 349 -15.47 -8.54 7.17
N THR A 350 -14.37 -9.29 7.08
CA THR A 350 -14.34 -10.72 7.39
C THR A 350 -14.67 -10.98 8.87
N LEU A 351 -14.19 -10.10 9.75
CA LEU A 351 -14.43 -10.20 11.19
C LEU A 351 -15.76 -9.57 11.64
N GLY A 352 -16.51 -8.92 10.74
CA GLY A 352 -17.80 -8.31 11.05
C GLY A 352 -17.72 -7.13 12.02
N THR A 353 -16.65 -6.32 11.94
CA THR A 353 -16.42 -5.21 12.87
C THR A 353 -16.04 -3.90 12.16
N SER A 354 -15.85 -2.83 12.95
CA SER A 354 -15.34 -1.55 12.45
C SER A 354 -13.84 -1.66 12.11
N SER A 355 -13.39 -0.81 11.17
CA SER A 355 -12.02 -0.83 10.65
C SER A 355 -11.04 -0.13 11.60
N GLY A 356 -10.12 -0.86 12.21
CA GLY A 356 -9.08 -0.32 13.07
C GLY A 356 -9.65 0.56 14.19
N ILE A 357 -9.26 1.83 14.23
CA ILE A 357 -9.70 2.82 15.20
C ILE A 357 -10.95 3.62 14.76
N HIS A 358 -11.40 3.40 13.52
CA HIS A 358 -12.50 4.17 12.95
C HIS A 358 -13.84 3.81 13.56
N ALA A 359 -14.73 4.81 13.65
CA ALA A 359 -16.09 4.66 14.09
C ALA A 359 -16.91 3.74 13.17
N TRP A 360 -17.96 3.14 13.72
CA TRP A 360 -19.00 2.52 12.93
C TRP A 360 -19.75 3.59 12.11
N HIS A 361 -20.27 3.19 10.94
CA HIS A 361 -20.99 4.16 10.09
C HIS A 361 -22.24 4.70 10.78
N ASN A 362 -23.04 3.83 11.38
CA ASN A 362 -24.23 4.16 12.17
C ASN A 362 -24.65 2.93 12.99
N ASP A 363 -25.65 3.08 13.88
CA ASP A 363 -26.24 1.96 14.63
C ASP A 363 -26.81 0.91 13.68
N TYR A 364 -27.53 1.35 12.64
CA TYR A 364 -28.05 0.54 11.55
C TYR A 364 -27.69 1.19 10.22
N TYR A 365 -27.20 0.40 9.25
CA TYR A 365 -26.90 0.89 7.92
C TYR A 365 -26.88 -0.24 6.89
N ILE A 366 -26.97 0.12 5.61
CA ILE A 366 -26.84 -0.82 4.50
C ILE A 366 -25.43 -0.68 3.91
N ARG A 367 -24.68 -1.79 3.93
CA ARG A 367 -23.39 -1.87 3.25
C ARG A 367 -23.60 -2.36 1.83
N ARG A 368 -23.12 -1.59 0.86
CA ARG A 368 -23.19 -1.92 -0.55
C ARG A 368 -21.86 -2.47 -1.04
N LEU A 369 -21.87 -3.71 -1.53
CA LEU A 369 -20.72 -4.43 -2.04
C LEU A 369 -20.84 -4.61 -3.55
N ARG A 370 -19.75 -4.38 -4.29
CA ARG A 370 -19.69 -4.70 -5.72
C ARG A 370 -19.32 -6.16 -5.90
N VAL A 371 -20.08 -6.87 -6.75
CA VAL A 371 -19.86 -8.28 -7.08
C VAL A 371 -19.80 -8.40 -8.60
N GLY A 372 -18.80 -9.11 -9.12
CA GLY A 372 -18.73 -9.44 -10.55
C GLY A 372 -19.83 -10.41 -10.95
N LYS A 373 -20.57 -10.12 -12.03
CA LYS A 373 -21.65 -11.02 -12.51
C LYS A 373 -21.15 -12.37 -13.03
N ASN A 374 -19.85 -12.49 -13.27
CA ASN A 374 -19.20 -13.73 -13.65
C ASN A 374 -18.69 -14.60 -12.48
N GLU A 375 -18.88 -14.10 -11.24
CA GLU A 375 -18.51 -14.84 -10.03
C GLU A 375 -19.61 -15.83 -9.63
N ALA A 376 -19.21 -17.01 -9.14
CA ALA A 376 -20.17 -18.03 -8.70
C ALA A 376 -21.12 -17.55 -7.60
N ILE A 377 -20.64 -16.69 -6.72
CA ILE A 377 -21.44 -16.09 -5.65
C ILE A 377 -22.60 -15.24 -6.20
N TYR A 378 -22.39 -14.54 -7.33
CA TYR A 378 -23.46 -13.76 -7.95
C TYR A 378 -24.65 -14.64 -8.36
N SER A 379 -24.38 -15.75 -9.05
CA SER A 379 -25.44 -16.69 -9.46
C SER A 379 -26.20 -17.26 -8.25
N TYR A 380 -25.48 -17.59 -7.19
CA TYR A 380 -26.10 -18.03 -5.94
C TYR A 380 -27.02 -16.96 -5.34
N LEU A 381 -26.53 -15.70 -5.23
CA LEU A 381 -27.28 -14.60 -4.63
C LEU A 381 -28.53 -14.25 -5.43
N VAL A 382 -28.46 -14.20 -6.75
CA VAL A 382 -29.63 -13.92 -7.62
C VAL A 382 -30.71 -14.99 -7.48
N ASN A 383 -30.31 -16.26 -7.32
CA ASN A 383 -31.26 -17.36 -7.21
C ASN A 383 -31.87 -17.51 -5.81
N ASN A 384 -31.17 -17.11 -4.76
CA ASN A 384 -31.60 -17.37 -3.39
C ASN A 384 -31.98 -16.09 -2.59
N LEU A 385 -31.42 -14.93 -2.96
CA LEU A 385 -31.60 -13.64 -2.26
C LEU A 385 -31.67 -12.49 -3.28
N PRO A 386 -32.58 -12.58 -4.29
CA PRO A 386 -32.65 -11.60 -5.37
C PRO A 386 -32.94 -10.17 -4.87
N GLU A 387 -33.65 -10.03 -3.76
CA GLU A 387 -33.99 -8.76 -3.13
C GLU A 387 -32.78 -7.96 -2.61
N LEU A 388 -31.65 -8.63 -2.41
CA LEU A 388 -30.42 -7.98 -1.97
C LEU A 388 -29.52 -7.54 -3.13
N VAL A 389 -29.87 -7.91 -4.38
CA VAL A 389 -29.01 -7.75 -5.55
C VAL A 389 -29.65 -6.76 -6.53
N GLU A 390 -28.88 -5.76 -6.92
CA GLU A 390 -29.25 -4.81 -7.98
C GLU A 390 -28.10 -4.66 -8.99
N ASP A 391 -28.40 -4.17 -10.20
CA ASP A 391 -27.37 -3.86 -11.18
C ASP A 391 -26.55 -2.63 -10.77
N CYS A 392 -25.24 -2.69 -11.01
CA CYS A 392 -24.37 -1.53 -10.79
C CYS A 392 -24.72 -0.42 -11.80
N ARG A 393 -25.09 0.76 -11.32
CA ARG A 393 -25.46 1.90 -12.17
C ARG A 393 -24.38 2.31 -13.18
N PHE A 394 -23.11 2.17 -12.80
CA PHE A 394 -21.97 2.55 -13.65
C PHE A 394 -21.47 1.43 -14.55
N ARG A 395 -21.70 0.16 -14.19
CA ARG A 395 -21.23 -1.02 -14.91
C ARG A 395 -22.27 -2.14 -14.89
N PRO A 396 -23.47 -1.92 -15.49
CA PRO A 396 -24.58 -2.87 -15.38
C PRO A 396 -24.32 -4.21 -16.10
N HIS A 397 -23.39 -4.25 -17.06
CA HIS A 397 -23.11 -5.45 -17.86
C HIS A 397 -22.30 -6.50 -17.11
N ASP A 398 -21.43 -6.10 -16.20
CA ASP A 398 -20.46 -6.99 -15.58
C ASP A 398 -20.43 -6.96 -14.05
N THR A 399 -21.12 -5.99 -13.45
CA THR A 399 -21.08 -5.73 -12.00
C THR A 399 -22.49 -5.62 -11.45
N ALA A 400 -22.73 -6.27 -10.31
CA ALA A 400 -23.92 -6.11 -9.48
C ALA A 400 -23.54 -5.48 -8.13
N ILE A 401 -24.54 -4.95 -7.43
CA ILE A 401 -24.46 -4.41 -6.08
C ILE A 401 -25.23 -5.35 -5.16
N LEU A 402 -24.54 -5.82 -4.11
CA LEU A 402 -25.15 -6.55 -3.00
C LEU A 402 -25.37 -5.60 -1.83
N SER A 403 -26.61 -5.48 -1.38
CA SER A 403 -27.03 -4.66 -0.24
C SER A 403 -27.14 -5.52 1.02
N VAL A 404 -26.24 -5.31 2.00
CA VAL A 404 -26.19 -6.11 3.23
C VAL A 404 -26.52 -5.24 4.43
N PRO A 405 -27.62 -5.51 5.16
CA PRO A 405 -27.93 -4.82 6.41
C PRO A 405 -26.84 -5.05 7.46
N GLN A 406 -26.49 -4.00 8.17
CA GLN A 406 -25.49 -4.03 9.25
C GLN A 406 -26.09 -3.42 10.51
N LYS A 407 -25.69 -3.97 11.67
CA LYS A 407 -25.99 -3.44 13.00
C LYS A 407 -24.67 -3.28 13.77
N ALA A 408 -24.42 -2.10 14.31
CA ALA A 408 -23.30 -1.89 15.23
C ALA A 408 -23.59 -2.54 16.58
N PRO A 409 -22.57 -2.94 17.37
CA PRO A 409 -22.72 -3.34 18.75
C PRO A 409 -23.38 -2.22 19.58
N GLU A 410 -24.06 -2.61 20.65
CA GLU A 410 -24.63 -1.64 21.58
C GLU A 410 -23.51 -0.80 22.22
N GLY A 411 -23.72 0.51 22.29
CA GLY A 411 -22.71 1.44 22.83
C GLY A 411 -21.51 1.71 21.91
N ALA A 412 -21.50 1.19 20.68
CA ALA A 412 -20.43 1.46 19.74
C ALA A 412 -20.34 2.93 19.36
N ILE A 413 -19.10 3.39 19.14
CA ILE A 413 -18.81 4.74 18.64
C ILE A 413 -19.18 4.79 17.15
N THR A 414 -20.05 5.75 16.78
CA THR A 414 -20.52 5.92 15.41
C THR A 414 -19.98 7.22 14.80
N ARG A 415 -20.26 7.43 13.50
CA ARG A 415 -19.83 8.62 12.74
C ARG A 415 -20.31 9.97 13.31
N HIS A 416 -21.14 9.95 14.32
CA HIS A 416 -21.62 11.17 15.00
C HIS A 416 -20.63 11.73 16.01
N GLU A 417 -19.51 11.04 16.26
CA GLU A 417 -18.40 11.57 17.04
C GLU A 417 -17.80 12.84 16.40
N THR A 418 -17.26 13.72 17.22
CA THR A 418 -16.51 14.89 16.74
C THR A 418 -15.10 14.51 16.31
N ALA A 419 -14.45 15.40 15.54
CA ALA A 419 -13.04 15.23 15.19
C ALA A 419 -12.13 15.20 16.45
N LEU A 420 -12.50 15.95 17.50
CA LEU A 420 -11.76 15.98 18.77
C LEU A 420 -11.88 14.65 19.52
N ASP A 421 -13.05 14.02 19.54
CA ASP A 421 -13.26 12.70 20.15
C ASP A 421 -12.37 11.64 19.48
N LEU A 422 -12.30 11.66 18.13
CA LEU A 422 -11.39 10.80 17.39
C LEU A 422 -9.92 11.06 17.75
N LEU A 423 -9.50 12.32 17.80
CA LEU A 423 -8.11 12.69 18.15
C LEU A 423 -7.75 12.26 19.58
N GLU A 424 -8.67 12.37 20.53
CA GLU A 424 -8.46 11.87 21.89
C GLU A 424 -8.32 10.35 21.95
N ARG A 425 -9.14 9.62 21.18
CA ARG A 425 -9.00 8.17 21.05
C ARG A 425 -7.66 7.80 20.42
N VAL A 426 -7.24 8.51 19.37
CA VAL A 426 -5.91 8.33 18.75
C VAL A 426 -4.80 8.58 19.78
N ARG A 427 -4.88 9.64 20.56
CA ARG A 427 -3.92 9.96 21.61
C ARG A 427 -3.84 8.86 22.67
N LYS A 428 -4.99 8.36 23.15
CA LYS A 428 -5.06 7.27 24.13
C LYS A 428 -4.39 6.00 23.58
N VAL A 429 -4.81 5.54 22.42
CA VAL A 429 -4.29 4.31 21.80
C VAL A 429 -2.79 4.45 21.46
N SER A 430 -2.36 5.62 20.99
CA SER A 430 -0.94 5.90 20.75
C SER A 430 -0.11 5.77 22.03
N ASN A 431 -0.59 6.33 23.15
CA ASN A 431 0.15 6.32 24.42
C ASN A 431 0.16 4.93 25.09
N GLU A 432 -0.95 4.22 25.06
CA GLU A 432 -1.15 2.98 25.81
C GLU A 432 -0.83 1.71 25.01
N TRP A 433 -1.00 1.74 23.68
CA TRP A 433 -0.76 0.58 22.82
C TRP A 433 0.51 0.70 21.97
N ILE A 434 0.69 1.83 21.27
CA ILE A 434 1.77 1.97 20.29
C ILE A 434 3.12 2.25 20.98
N LYS A 435 3.19 3.29 21.81
CA LYS A 435 4.46 3.72 22.44
C LYS A 435 5.13 2.64 23.28
N PRO A 436 4.42 1.83 24.10
CA PRO A 436 5.07 0.79 24.89
C PRO A 436 5.68 -0.32 24.05
N GLY A 437 5.15 -0.58 22.85
CA GLY A 437 5.65 -1.59 21.91
C GLY A 437 6.87 -1.15 21.11
N HIS A 438 7.42 0.04 21.33
CA HIS A 438 8.61 0.53 20.67
C HIS A 438 9.82 0.43 21.59
N LYS A 439 10.98 -0.05 21.08
CA LYS A 439 12.24 0.03 21.83
C LYS A 439 12.62 1.50 22.04
N LYS A 440 13.01 1.86 23.25
CA LYS A 440 13.59 3.16 23.55
C LYS A 440 14.89 3.32 22.76
N GLY A 441 15.02 4.40 22.00
CA GLY A 441 16.24 4.74 21.26
C GLY A 441 16.24 4.44 19.76
N ASN A 442 15.10 4.04 19.17
CA ASN A 442 14.94 3.94 17.71
C ASN A 442 14.05 5.05 17.16
#